data_7108dd67359d86a9070063fd1dec9244
#
_entry.id   7108dd67359d86a9070063fd1dec9244
#
_cell.length_a   1.000
_cell.length_b   1.000
_cell.length_c   1.000
_cell.angle_alpha   90.00
_cell.angle_beta   90.00
_cell.angle_gamma   90.00
#
_symmetry.space_group_name_H-M   'P 1'
#
loop_
_entity.id
_entity.type
_entity.pdbx_description
1 polymer ?
#
loop_
_entity_poly.entity_id
_entity_poly.type
_entity_poly.pdbx_seq_one_letter_code
_entity_poly.pdbx_strand_id
1 'polypeptide(L)'
;MAIKLQTLLNRAKGNMGSKMDPVVNESILEVVKLAYEAGIFVQITAGYRSFSEQNVLYEQGRTNKSKPIVTYARAGQSLHNYGFAIDFVIVSDDGKRVLWTEEEKWTRVAAIAKSLGFVWGGDLELFRDFPHLEMSGGLSTRDLQKGLRPSLLSRVALTTFSEIDSEK
;
A
#
# COMPACT_ATOMS: atom_id res chain seq x y z
N MET A 1 -18.26 -16.83 8.26
CA MET A 1 -16.90 -17.31 8.58
C MET A 1 -15.92 -16.21 8.17
N ALA A 2 -15.05 -15.83 9.07
CA ALA A 2 -14.07 -14.78 8.79
C ALA A 2 -13.01 -15.25 7.78
N ILE A 3 -12.53 -14.32 6.95
CA ILE A 3 -11.43 -14.56 6.03
C ILE A 3 -10.16 -14.91 6.81
N LYS A 4 -9.38 -15.85 6.33
CA LYS A 4 -8.13 -16.25 7.01
C LYS A 4 -7.00 -15.28 6.70
N LEU A 5 -6.12 -15.03 7.67
CA LEU A 5 -4.91 -14.23 7.49
C LEU A 5 -4.08 -14.72 6.29
N GLN A 6 -3.87 -16.04 6.18
CA GLN A 6 -3.10 -16.60 5.07
C GLN A 6 -3.69 -16.25 3.69
N THR A 7 -5.01 -16.18 3.59
CA THR A 7 -5.69 -15.77 2.34
C THR A 7 -5.34 -14.31 2.00
N LEU A 8 -5.40 -13.41 2.98
CA LEU A 8 -5.03 -12.00 2.79
C LEU A 8 -3.55 -11.84 2.42
N LEU A 9 -2.66 -12.58 3.08
CA LEU A 9 -1.23 -12.56 2.77
C LEU A 9 -0.94 -13.10 1.35
N ASN A 10 -1.61 -14.17 0.93
CA ASN A 10 -1.47 -14.72 -0.42
C ASN A 10 -1.97 -13.72 -1.48
N ARG A 11 -3.11 -13.07 -1.24
CA ARG A 11 -3.63 -12.01 -2.11
C ARG A 11 -2.66 -10.83 -2.18
N ALA A 12 -2.10 -10.40 -1.05
CA ALA A 12 -1.12 -9.33 -0.99
C ALA A 12 0.11 -9.64 -1.86
N LYS A 13 0.71 -10.81 -1.69
CA LYS A 13 1.87 -11.25 -2.50
C LYS A 13 1.55 -11.29 -3.99
N GLY A 14 0.39 -11.85 -4.37
CA GLY A 14 -0.03 -11.91 -5.77
C GLY A 14 -0.25 -10.53 -6.38
N ASN A 15 -0.94 -9.63 -5.67
CA ASN A 15 -1.28 -8.31 -6.16
C ASN A 15 -0.11 -7.31 -6.13
N MET A 16 0.85 -7.47 -5.23
CA MET A 16 2.08 -6.67 -5.22
C MET A 16 3.04 -7.06 -6.36
N GLY A 17 3.05 -8.32 -6.77
CA GLY A 17 3.99 -8.83 -7.77
C GLY A 17 5.41 -9.01 -7.21
N SER A 18 6.35 -9.37 -8.10
CA SER A 18 7.72 -9.74 -7.73
C SER A 18 8.74 -8.58 -7.78
N LYS A 19 8.29 -7.38 -8.15
CA LYS A 19 9.18 -6.21 -8.37
C LYS A 19 9.03 -5.11 -7.31
N MET A 20 8.45 -5.44 -6.17
CA MET A 20 8.44 -4.53 -5.03
C MET A 20 9.83 -4.43 -4.42
N ASP A 21 10.14 -3.24 -3.85
CA ASP A 21 11.28 -3.14 -2.96
C ASP A 21 11.14 -4.14 -1.80
N PRO A 22 12.21 -4.89 -1.42
CA PRO A 22 12.11 -5.92 -0.38
C PRO A 22 11.64 -5.41 0.99
N VAL A 23 12.07 -4.22 1.40
CA VAL A 23 11.65 -3.62 2.67
C VAL A 23 10.19 -3.21 2.64
N VAL A 24 9.73 -2.63 1.52
CA VAL A 24 8.32 -2.28 1.32
C VAL A 24 7.46 -3.54 1.32
N ASN A 25 7.85 -4.58 0.59
CA ASN A 25 7.13 -5.84 0.53
C ASN A 25 6.96 -6.49 1.91
N GLU A 26 8.05 -6.62 2.66
CA GLU A 26 8.05 -7.17 4.03
C GLU A 26 7.15 -6.33 4.96
N SER A 27 7.30 -5.02 4.90
CA SER A 27 6.55 -4.09 5.76
C SER A 27 5.06 -4.12 5.48
N ILE A 28 4.64 -4.26 4.22
CA ILE A 28 3.21 -4.40 3.87
C ILE A 28 2.63 -5.72 4.39
N LEU A 29 3.36 -6.82 4.29
CA LEU A 29 2.90 -8.09 4.86
C LEU A 29 2.71 -7.99 6.37
N GLU A 30 3.57 -7.25 7.06
CA GLU A 30 3.43 -6.96 8.49
C GLU A 30 2.22 -6.05 8.78
N VAL A 31 1.95 -5.05 7.96
CA VAL A 31 0.71 -4.23 8.08
C VAL A 31 -0.53 -5.12 8.02
N VAL A 32 -0.60 -6.04 7.06
CA VAL A 32 -1.73 -6.96 6.90
C VAL A 32 -1.89 -7.83 8.15
N LYS A 33 -0.79 -8.35 8.70
CA LYS A 33 -0.77 -9.19 9.90
C LYS A 33 -1.24 -8.41 11.13
N LEU A 34 -0.62 -7.26 11.42
CA LEU A 34 -0.96 -6.44 12.59
C LEU A 34 -2.40 -5.92 12.54
N ALA A 35 -2.88 -5.51 11.36
CA ALA A 35 -4.28 -5.13 11.17
C ALA A 35 -5.23 -6.31 11.46
N TYR A 36 -4.89 -7.50 10.99
CA TYR A 36 -5.66 -8.72 11.24
C TYR A 36 -5.76 -9.04 12.73
N GLU A 37 -4.67 -8.93 13.47
CA GLU A 37 -4.63 -9.09 14.94
C GLU A 37 -5.50 -8.05 15.66
N ALA A 38 -5.63 -6.86 15.10
CA ALA A 38 -6.54 -5.80 15.57
C ALA A 38 -8.00 -5.97 15.10
N GLY A 39 -8.33 -7.06 14.42
CA GLY A 39 -9.68 -7.33 13.90
C GLY A 39 -10.04 -6.53 12.64
N ILE A 40 -9.03 -6.02 11.91
CA ILE A 40 -9.23 -5.26 10.67
C ILE A 40 -8.62 -6.05 9.50
N PHE A 41 -9.47 -6.32 8.50
CA PHE A 41 -9.08 -7.15 7.36
C PHE A 41 -8.65 -6.28 6.18
N VAL A 42 -7.33 -6.23 5.96
CA VAL A 42 -6.70 -5.44 4.90
C VAL A 42 -6.44 -6.33 3.68
N GLN A 43 -6.94 -5.90 2.53
CA GLN A 43 -6.64 -6.52 1.25
C GLN A 43 -5.79 -5.58 0.41
N ILE A 44 -4.60 -6.02 0.02
CA ILE A 44 -3.76 -5.30 -0.93
C ILE A 44 -4.33 -5.51 -2.34
N THR A 45 -4.57 -4.43 -3.05
CA THR A 45 -5.20 -4.45 -4.38
C THR A 45 -4.23 -4.15 -5.51
N ALA A 46 -3.14 -3.42 -5.25
CA ALA A 46 -2.11 -3.11 -6.22
C ALA A 46 -0.76 -2.90 -5.54
N GLY A 47 0.31 -3.20 -6.25
CA GLY A 47 1.68 -2.94 -5.85
C GLY A 47 2.50 -2.42 -7.01
N TYR A 48 3.51 -3.16 -7.47
CA TYR A 48 4.30 -2.76 -8.62
C TYR A 48 3.43 -2.60 -9.88
N ARG A 49 3.68 -1.53 -10.60
CA ARG A 49 3.02 -1.21 -11.86
C ARG A 49 4.08 -0.87 -12.90
N SER A 50 4.07 -1.56 -14.04
CA SER A 50 5.00 -1.27 -15.12
C SER A 50 4.74 0.11 -15.74
N PHE A 51 5.71 0.62 -16.48
CA PHE A 51 5.57 1.89 -17.21
C PHE A 51 4.45 1.79 -18.26
N SER A 52 4.30 0.66 -18.92
CA SER A 52 3.23 0.44 -19.91
C SER A 52 1.85 0.40 -19.23
N GLU A 53 1.72 -0.27 -18.10
CA GLU A 53 0.48 -0.28 -17.32
C GLU A 53 0.11 1.12 -16.82
N GLN A 54 1.10 1.91 -16.38
CA GLN A 54 0.88 3.30 -15.98
C GLN A 54 0.37 4.15 -17.14
N ASN A 55 0.90 3.97 -18.34
CA ASN A 55 0.43 4.67 -19.53
C ASN A 55 -1.01 4.30 -19.88
N VAL A 56 -1.39 3.03 -19.77
CA VAL A 56 -2.79 2.60 -19.98
C VAL A 56 -3.72 3.30 -18.99
N LEU A 57 -3.35 3.40 -17.72
CA LEU A 57 -4.12 4.14 -16.73
C LEU A 57 -4.19 5.64 -17.04
N TYR A 58 -3.09 6.23 -17.48
CA TYR A 58 -3.05 7.65 -17.85
C TYR A 58 -3.97 7.96 -19.03
N GLU A 59 -4.04 7.07 -20.04
CA GLU A 59 -4.90 7.23 -21.22
C GLU A 59 -6.40 7.06 -20.89
N GLN A 60 -6.73 6.42 -19.76
CA GLN A 60 -8.11 6.30 -19.29
C GLN A 60 -8.71 7.67 -19.03
N GLY A 61 -9.84 7.98 -19.67
CA GLY A 61 -10.51 9.29 -19.62
C GLY A 61 -9.94 10.33 -20.58
N ARG A 62 -8.85 10.01 -21.30
CA ARG A 62 -8.21 10.88 -22.31
C ARG A 62 -8.40 10.31 -23.71
N THR A 63 -7.57 9.36 -24.10
CA THR A 63 -7.75 8.62 -25.37
C THR A 63 -8.91 7.64 -25.28
N ASN A 64 -8.96 6.87 -24.18
CA ASN A 64 -10.11 6.02 -23.86
C ASN A 64 -11.11 6.79 -23.00
N LYS A 65 -12.08 7.42 -23.65
CA LYS A 65 -13.11 8.28 -23.02
C LYS A 65 -14.27 7.51 -22.39
N SER A 66 -14.30 6.17 -22.46
CA SER A 66 -15.37 5.34 -21.89
C SER A 66 -15.37 5.31 -20.35
N LYS A 67 -14.28 5.73 -19.73
CA LYS A 67 -14.07 5.75 -18.28
C LYS A 67 -13.55 7.10 -17.82
N PRO A 68 -13.76 7.50 -16.56
CA PRO A 68 -13.22 8.74 -16.02
C PRO A 68 -11.69 8.71 -15.89
N ILE A 69 -11.09 9.88 -15.82
CA ILE A 69 -9.66 10.05 -15.49
C ILE A 69 -9.41 9.48 -14.07
N VAL A 70 -8.41 8.62 -13.94
CA VAL A 70 -8.05 7.99 -12.66
C VAL A 70 -6.66 8.38 -12.16
N THR A 71 -5.81 8.94 -13.03
CA THR A 71 -4.47 9.38 -12.65
C THR A 71 -3.98 10.53 -13.53
N TYR A 72 -3.14 11.39 -12.94
CA TYR A 72 -2.38 12.42 -13.66
C TYR A 72 -0.92 12.03 -13.87
N ALA A 73 -0.50 10.86 -13.38
CA ALA A 73 0.86 10.35 -13.51
C ALA A 73 1.02 9.53 -14.79
N ARG A 74 1.99 9.91 -15.62
CA ARG A 74 2.47 9.13 -16.76
C ARG A 74 3.45 8.07 -16.32
N ALA A 75 3.91 7.22 -17.24
CA ALA A 75 4.97 6.26 -17.00
C ALA A 75 6.18 6.92 -16.30
N GLY A 76 6.64 6.31 -15.21
CA GLY A 76 7.76 6.80 -14.41
C GLY A 76 7.42 7.94 -13.44
N GLN A 77 6.19 8.41 -13.40
CA GLN A 77 5.72 9.48 -12.51
C GLN A 77 4.92 8.98 -11.31
N SER A 78 4.88 7.68 -11.08
CA SER A 78 4.22 7.07 -9.93
C SER A 78 5.22 6.22 -9.14
N LEU A 79 5.16 6.26 -7.80
CA LEU A 79 5.97 5.40 -6.94
C LEU A 79 5.65 3.91 -7.11
N HIS A 80 4.47 3.56 -7.59
CA HIS A 80 4.13 2.19 -8.01
C HIS A 80 5.06 1.66 -9.10
N ASN A 81 5.58 2.54 -9.96
CA ASN A 81 6.48 2.17 -11.06
C ASN A 81 7.87 1.72 -10.58
N TYR A 82 8.19 1.97 -9.32
CA TYR A 82 9.49 1.65 -8.72
C TYR A 82 9.39 0.65 -7.57
N GLY A 83 8.17 0.16 -7.27
CA GLY A 83 7.95 -0.78 -6.19
C GLY A 83 7.94 -0.15 -4.79
N PHE A 84 7.65 1.16 -4.67
CA PHE A 84 7.63 1.90 -3.40
C PHE A 84 6.23 2.32 -2.96
N ALA A 85 5.19 1.91 -3.66
CA ALA A 85 3.81 2.20 -3.31
C ALA A 85 2.91 0.98 -3.48
N ILE A 86 1.87 0.92 -2.66
CA ILE A 86 0.78 -0.05 -2.75
C ILE A 86 -0.57 0.63 -2.60
N ASP A 87 -1.60 -0.03 -3.09
CA ASP A 87 -2.97 0.30 -2.78
C ASP A 87 -3.61 -0.82 -1.95
N PHE A 88 -4.49 -0.44 -1.03
CA PHE A 88 -5.21 -1.38 -0.17
C PHE A 88 -6.67 -0.97 0.01
N VAL A 89 -7.47 -1.92 0.41
CA VAL A 89 -8.83 -1.68 0.90
C VAL A 89 -9.05 -2.43 2.20
N ILE A 90 -10.03 -1.96 2.99
CA ILE A 90 -10.51 -2.67 4.16
C ILE A 90 -11.74 -3.45 3.75
N VAL A 91 -11.78 -4.73 4.06
CA VAL A 91 -12.86 -5.62 3.68
C VAL A 91 -13.66 -6.10 4.89
N SER A 92 -14.90 -6.53 4.63
CA SER A 92 -15.76 -7.18 5.61
C SER A 92 -15.14 -8.49 6.11
N ASP A 93 -15.66 -9.01 7.21
CA ASP A 93 -15.16 -10.23 7.87
C ASP A 93 -15.07 -11.43 6.91
N ASP A 94 -15.98 -11.55 5.97
CA ASP A 94 -15.97 -12.60 4.95
C ASP A 94 -15.08 -12.27 3.72
N GLY A 95 -14.48 -11.08 3.69
CA GLY A 95 -13.60 -10.62 2.62
C GLY A 95 -14.29 -10.27 1.30
N LYS A 96 -15.62 -10.11 1.29
CA LYS A 96 -16.39 -9.92 0.05
C LYS A 96 -16.79 -8.49 -0.26
N ARG A 97 -16.83 -7.62 0.74
CA ARG A 97 -17.26 -6.22 0.58
C ARG A 97 -16.17 -5.27 1.07
N VAL A 98 -16.00 -4.15 0.37
CA VAL A 98 -15.12 -3.07 0.82
C VAL A 98 -15.87 -2.14 1.78
N LEU A 99 -15.24 -1.79 2.89
CA LEU A 99 -15.81 -0.96 3.95
C LEU A 99 -15.35 0.49 3.79
N TRP A 100 -15.90 1.21 2.84
CA TRP A 100 -15.49 2.59 2.51
C TRP A 100 -15.82 3.62 3.58
N THR A 101 -16.87 3.40 4.35
CA THR A 101 -17.43 4.38 5.30
C THR A 101 -16.89 4.21 6.73
N GLU A 102 -16.08 3.21 6.99
CA GLU A 102 -15.52 2.93 8.32
C GLU A 102 -14.19 3.65 8.54
N GLU A 103 -14.21 4.99 8.56
CA GLU A 103 -13.01 5.85 8.63
C GLU A 103 -12.07 5.50 9.79
N GLU A 104 -12.59 5.08 10.93
CA GLU A 104 -11.79 4.67 12.09
C GLU A 104 -10.87 3.49 11.76
N LYS A 105 -11.35 2.51 11.00
CA LYS A 105 -10.53 1.38 10.57
C LYS A 105 -9.42 1.82 9.61
N TRP A 106 -9.72 2.73 8.70
CA TRP A 106 -8.73 3.31 7.79
C TRP A 106 -7.62 4.04 8.53
N THR A 107 -7.97 4.87 9.51
CA THR A 107 -6.99 5.61 10.33
C THR A 107 -6.16 4.69 11.20
N ARG A 108 -6.73 3.60 11.73
CA ARG A 108 -5.97 2.59 12.48
C ARG A 108 -4.97 1.84 11.62
N VAL A 109 -5.36 1.42 10.43
CA VAL A 109 -4.42 0.79 9.46
C VAL A 109 -3.32 1.77 9.07
N ALA A 110 -3.67 3.03 8.81
CA ALA A 110 -2.70 4.07 8.52
C ALA A 110 -1.70 4.27 9.68
N ALA A 111 -2.16 4.24 10.94
CA ALA A 111 -1.28 4.34 12.10
C ALA A 111 -0.30 3.17 12.18
N ILE A 112 -0.75 1.94 11.93
CA ILE A 112 0.11 0.75 11.84
C ILE A 112 1.15 0.93 10.74
N ALA A 113 0.73 1.33 9.54
CA ALA A 113 1.63 1.54 8.40
C ALA A 113 2.67 2.63 8.67
N LYS A 114 2.26 3.75 9.26
CA LYS A 114 3.16 4.85 9.65
C LYS A 114 4.22 4.39 10.66
N SER A 115 3.87 3.53 11.60
CA SER A 115 4.83 2.96 12.56
C SER A 115 5.91 2.13 11.87
N LEU A 116 5.63 1.58 10.70
CA LEU A 116 6.55 0.83 9.86
C LEU A 116 7.29 1.70 8.83
N GLY A 117 7.01 3.00 8.78
CA GLY A 117 7.73 3.97 7.93
C GLY A 117 6.96 4.43 6.69
N PHE A 118 5.69 4.07 6.55
CA PHE A 118 4.87 4.51 5.41
C PHE A 118 4.35 5.94 5.58
N VAL A 119 4.13 6.58 4.45
CA VAL A 119 3.31 7.77 4.28
C VAL A 119 1.95 7.34 3.74
N TRP A 120 0.88 7.92 4.28
CA TRP A 120 -0.49 7.59 3.90
C TRP A 120 -1.11 8.69 3.02
N GLY A 121 -1.73 8.28 1.91
CA GLY A 121 -2.43 9.19 1.00
C GLY A 121 -3.64 9.89 1.63
N GLY A 122 -4.22 9.33 2.68
CA GLY A 122 -5.32 9.94 3.44
C GLY A 122 -4.91 11.19 4.23
N ASP A 123 -3.62 11.44 4.45
CA ASP A 123 -3.10 12.64 5.12
C ASP A 123 -2.92 13.82 4.17
N LEU A 124 -3.08 13.63 2.86
CA LEU A 124 -2.99 14.72 1.89
C LEU A 124 -4.14 15.71 2.08
N GLU A 125 -3.83 16.99 2.16
CA GLU A 125 -4.85 18.04 2.33
C GLU A 125 -5.71 18.21 1.08
N LEU A 126 -5.07 18.11 -0.09
CA LEU A 126 -5.72 18.13 -1.41
C LEU A 126 -5.63 16.73 -2.01
N PHE A 127 -6.74 16.23 -2.57
CA PHE A 127 -6.78 14.91 -3.23
C PHE A 127 -6.42 13.75 -2.31
N ARG A 128 -7.12 13.64 -1.17
CA ARG A 128 -6.97 12.50 -0.25
C ARG A 128 -7.15 11.19 -0.99
N ASP A 129 -6.17 10.31 -0.83
CA ASP A 129 -6.15 8.97 -1.40
C ASP A 129 -6.06 7.92 -0.30
N PHE A 130 -7.19 7.54 0.28
CA PHE A 130 -7.26 6.60 1.40
C PHE A 130 -6.64 5.23 1.11
N PRO A 131 -6.76 4.65 -0.11
CA PRO A 131 -6.13 3.36 -0.42
C PRO A 131 -4.61 3.38 -0.53
N HIS A 132 -3.96 4.54 -0.62
CA HIS A 132 -2.56 4.66 -1.00
C HIS A 132 -1.61 4.71 0.20
N LEU A 133 -0.59 3.83 0.17
CA LEU A 133 0.57 3.84 1.07
C LEU A 133 1.85 3.87 0.25
N GLU A 134 2.84 4.64 0.69
CA GLU A 134 4.14 4.74 0.02
C GLU A 134 5.30 4.80 1.02
N MET A 135 6.46 4.30 0.60
CA MET A 135 7.70 4.35 1.36
C MET A 135 8.86 4.54 0.37
N SER A 136 9.26 5.76 0.11
CA SER A 136 10.32 6.10 -0.85
C SER A 136 11.58 6.66 -0.19
N GLY A 137 11.64 6.66 1.14
CA GLY A 137 12.79 7.23 1.87
C GLY A 137 12.98 8.72 1.60
N GLY A 138 11.91 9.46 1.25
CA GLY A 138 11.94 10.87 0.92
C GLY A 138 12.32 11.19 -0.52
N LEU A 139 12.60 10.19 -1.36
CA LEU A 139 12.88 10.41 -2.78
C LEU A 139 11.61 10.66 -3.58
N SER A 140 11.68 11.65 -4.46
CA SER A 140 10.63 11.92 -5.44
C SER A 140 10.74 10.99 -6.65
N THR A 141 9.68 10.93 -7.46
CA THR A 141 9.75 10.18 -8.75
C THR A 141 10.79 10.76 -9.70
N ARG A 142 11.09 12.07 -9.63
CA ARG A 142 12.19 12.67 -10.40
C ARG A 142 13.56 12.16 -9.96
N ASP A 143 13.77 11.95 -8.68
CA ASP A 143 15.02 11.37 -8.16
C ASP A 143 15.18 9.93 -8.64
N LEU A 144 14.10 9.15 -8.59
CA LEU A 144 14.09 7.77 -9.07
C LEU A 144 14.31 7.67 -10.57
N GLN A 145 13.77 8.61 -11.37
CA GLN A 145 14.02 8.72 -12.81
C GLN A 145 15.51 8.99 -13.13
N LYS A 146 16.19 9.74 -12.25
CA LYS A 146 17.64 9.99 -12.36
C LYS A 146 18.50 8.81 -11.93
N GLY A 147 17.89 7.73 -11.47
CA GLY A 147 18.59 6.53 -11.02
C GLY A 147 18.91 6.48 -9.54
N LEU A 148 18.49 7.48 -8.74
CA LEU A 148 18.63 7.43 -7.28
C LEU A 148 17.73 6.34 -6.70
N ARG A 149 18.20 5.69 -5.65
CA ARG A 149 17.42 4.67 -4.92
C ARG A 149 17.53 4.92 -3.42
N PRO A 150 16.43 4.75 -2.65
CA PRO A 150 16.47 4.93 -1.21
C PRO A 150 17.24 3.79 -0.53
N SER A 151 17.80 4.09 0.62
CA SER A 151 18.31 3.08 1.55
C SER A 151 17.28 2.90 2.67
N LEU A 152 16.37 1.95 2.48
CA LEU A 152 15.30 1.68 3.43
C LEU A 152 15.76 0.69 4.50
N LEU A 153 15.33 0.93 5.75
CA LEU A 153 15.53 0.02 6.86
C LEU A 153 14.19 -0.56 7.29
N SER A 154 14.12 -1.88 7.37
CA SER A 154 12.93 -2.57 7.89
C SER A 154 12.74 -2.30 9.38
N ARG A 155 11.51 -1.98 9.77
CA ARG A 155 11.08 -1.84 11.17
C ARG A 155 10.29 -3.06 11.67
N VAL A 156 10.16 -4.12 10.86
CA VAL A 156 9.38 -5.31 11.18
C VAL A 156 9.89 -5.98 12.46
N ALA A 157 11.20 -6.08 12.63
CA ALA A 157 11.80 -6.68 13.84
C ALA A 157 11.49 -5.87 15.13
N LEU A 158 11.22 -4.57 15.04
CA LEU A 158 10.89 -3.74 16.20
C LEU A 158 9.48 -4.02 16.73
N THR A 159 8.55 -4.45 15.88
CA THR A 159 7.17 -4.79 16.28
C THR A 159 7.13 -6.08 17.09
N THR A 160 8.02 -7.05 16.82
CA THR A 160 8.08 -8.30 17.56
C THR A 160 8.70 -8.15 18.95
N PHE A 161 9.56 -7.16 19.18
CA PHE A 161 10.15 -6.90 20.51
C PHE A 161 9.18 -6.22 21.47
N SER A 162 8.25 -5.39 20.98
CA SER A 162 7.25 -4.73 21.84
C SER A 162 6.20 -5.70 22.39
N GLU A 163 5.96 -6.83 21.74
CA GLU A 163 5.06 -7.88 22.21
C GLU A 163 5.66 -8.68 23.37
N ILE A 164 6.98 -8.85 23.39
CA ILE A 164 7.69 -9.63 24.45
C ILE A 164 7.75 -8.83 25.77
N ASP A 165 7.83 -7.51 25.72
CA ASP A 165 7.90 -6.65 26.91
C ASP A 165 6.52 -6.37 27.54
N SER A 166 5.42 -6.63 26.84
CA SER A 166 4.06 -6.44 27.36
C SER A 166 3.52 -7.65 28.13
N GLU A 167 4.22 -8.79 28.12
CA GLU A 167 3.86 -10.01 28.85
C GLU A 167 4.63 -10.20 30.18
N LYS A 168 5.38 -9.21 30.64
CA LYS A 168 6.05 -9.19 31.96
C LYS A 168 5.41 -8.12 32.84
#